data_fc72dd1a7f358d3a63db01708ac0e1f9
#
_entry.id   fc72dd1a7f358d3a63db01708ac0e1f9
#
_cell.length_a   1.000
_cell.length_b   1.000
_cell.length_c   1.000
_cell.angle_alpha   90.00
_cell.angle_beta   90.00
_cell.angle_gamma   90.00
#
_symmetry.space_group_name_H-M   'P 1'
#
loop_
_entity.id
_entity.type
_entity.pdbx_description
1 polymer ?
#
loop_
_entity_poly.entity_id
_entity_poly.type
_entity_poly.pdbx_seq_one_letter_code
_entity_poly.pdbx_strand_id
1 'polypeptide(L)'
;MKVLVPVKRVVDYNVKVRVKSDGTGVDIANVKMSMNPFDEIAVEEAVRLKEKGVVTEVIAVSCGVTQCQETLRTAMAIGADRAILVETSEELQPLAVAKILKALVDKEQPQLIILGKQAIDDDCNQTGQMLAALTGLPQGTFASKVEVVDGKVNVTREVDGGLETVSLSLPAVITTDLRLNEPRYVTLPNIMKAKKKQLDVVKPADLGVDVTPRIKTLKVVEPAKRSAGIKVPDVATLVDKLKNTAKVI
;
A
#
# COMPACT_ATOMS: atom_id res chain seq x y z
N MET A 1 -16.59 -1.61 14.59
CA MET A 1 -15.79 -0.50 14.00
C MET A 1 -15.82 -0.59 12.48
N LYS A 2 -15.70 0.55 11.80
CA LYS A 2 -15.52 0.66 10.35
C LYS A 2 -14.03 0.80 10.03
N VAL A 3 -13.54 0.10 9.00
CA VAL A 3 -12.15 0.18 8.54
C VAL A 3 -12.12 0.60 7.07
N LEU A 4 -11.26 1.58 6.76
CA LEU A 4 -10.96 2.01 5.39
C LEU A 4 -9.63 1.39 4.95
N VAL A 5 -9.62 0.72 3.79
CA VAL A 5 -8.43 0.03 3.27
C VAL A 5 -8.12 0.54 1.86
N PRO A 6 -7.21 1.50 1.74
CA PRO A 6 -6.68 1.91 0.43
C PRO A 6 -5.90 0.78 -0.23
N VAL A 7 -6.14 0.56 -1.54
CA VAL A 7 -5.45 -0.44 -2.35
C VAL A 7 -5.02 0.16 -3.69
N LYS A 8 -3.78 -0.07 -4.09
CA LYS A 8 -3.22 0.44 -5.35
C LYS A 8 -3.14 -0.67 -6.39
N ARG A 9 -3.52 -0.35 -7.63
CA ARG A 9 -3.27 -1.18 -8.80
C ARG A 9 -1.86 -0.91 -9.31
N VAL A 10 -1.01 -1.93 -9.32
CA VAL A 10 0.40 -1.84 -9.72
C VAL A 10 0.74 -2.90 -10.77
N VAL A 11 1.87 -2.75 -11.44
CA VAL A 11 2.42 -3.83 -12.29
C VAL A 11 2.70 -5.05 -11.41
N ASP A 12 2.25 -6.24 -11.85
CA ASP A 12 2.47 -7.49 -11.12
C ASP A 12 3.99 -7.73 -10.93
N TYR A 13 4.40 -8.10 -9.73
CA TYR A 13 5.81 -8.26 -9.37
C TYR A 13 6.55 -9.34 -10.15
N ASN A 14 5.84 -10.24 -10.84
CA ASN A 14 6.45 -11.22 -11.75
C ASN A 14 6.72 -10.65 -13.15
N VAL A 15 6.22 -9.47 -13.46
CA VAL A 15 6.45 -8.82 -14.76
C VAL A 15 7.83 -8.17 -14.77
N LYS A 16 8.64 -8.51 -15.76
CA LYS A 16 9.87 -7.77 -16.04
C LYS A 16 9.53 -6.44 -16.71
N VAL A 17 9.56 -5.37 -15.94
CA VAL A 17 9.31 -4.02 -16.45
C VAL A 17 10.37 -3.57 -17.44
N ARG A 18 9.98 -2.72 -18.40
CA ARG A 18 10.85 -2.11 -19.40
C ARG A 18 10.64 -0.61 -19.41
N VAL A 19 11.69 0.12 -19.74
CA VAL A 19 11.61 1.57 -19.94
C VAL A 19 11.08 1.82 -21.34
N LYS A 20 10.21 2.82 -21.49
CA LYS A 20 9.76 3.30 -22.81
C LYS A 20 10.96 3.78 -23.64
N SER A 21 10.89 3.64 -24.95
CA SER A 21 11.98 4.03 -25.86
C SER A 21 12.37 5.50 -25.78
N ASP A 22 11.42 6.37 -25.41
CA ASP A 22 11.62 7.81 -25.21
C ASP A 22 12.14 8.18 -23.81
N GLY A 23 12.27 7.21 -22.90
CA GLY A 23 12.72 7.42 -21.52
C GLY A 23 11.74 8.18 -20.64
N THR A 24 10.48 8.39 -21.04
CA THR A 24 9.49 9.17 -20.29
C THR A 24 8.85 8.41 -19.15
N GLY A 25 9.02 7.08 -19.07
CA GLY A 25 8.41 6.25 -18.05
C GLY A 25 8.65 4.77 -18.26
N VAL A 26 7.96 3.97 -17.46
CA VAL A 26 7.90 2.51 -17.60
C VAL A 26 6.82 2.15 -18.62
N ASP A 27 7.11 1.19 -19.49
CA ASP A 27 6.12 0.64 -20.42
C ASP A 27 5.20 -0.32 -19.69
N ILE A 28 3.98 0.14 -19.46
CA ILE A 28 2.91 -0.61 -18.79
C ILE A 28 1.82 -1.07 -19.77
N ALA A 29 2.03 -0.89 -21.06
CA ALA A 29 1.06 -1.33 -22.07
C ALA A 29 1.00 -2.86 -22.12
N ASN A 30 -0.20 -3.41 -21.99
CA ASN A 30 -0.47 -4.85 -22.07
C ASN A 30 0.31 -5.73 -21.08
N VAL A 31 0.74 -5.18 -19.95
CA VAL A 31 1.34 -5.96 -18.85
C VAL A 31 0.27 -6.39 -17.85
N LYS A 32 0.53 -7.50 -17.16
CA LYS A 32 -0.33 -7.94 -16.06
C LYS A 32 -0.25 -6.93 -14.92
N MET A 33 -1.40 -6.51 -14.42
CA MET A 33 -1.54 -5.65 -13.26
C MET A 33 -2.12 -6.46 -12.10
N SER A 34 -1.78 -6.10 -10.88
CA SER A 34 -2.27 -6.73 -9.65
C SER A 34 -2.50 -5.70 -8.54
N MET A 35 -3.06 -6.14 -7.42
CA MET A 35 -3.05 -5.36 -6.19
C MET A 35 -1.62 -5.28 -5.66
N ASN A 36 -1.24 -4.12 -5.12
CA ASN A 36 0.03 -3.96 -4.42
C ASN A 36 0.13 -4.97 -3.26
N PRO A 37 1.22 -5.75 -3.15
CA PRO A 37 1.35 -6.80 -2.13
C PRO A 37 1.19 -6.29 -0.69
N PHE A 38 1.68 -5.10 -0.38
CA PHE A 38 1.50 -4.50 0.96
C PHE A 38 0.04 -4.15 1.25
N ASP A 39 -0.73 -3.78 0.22
CA ASP A 39 -2.15 -3.49 0.38
C ASP A 39 -2.98 -4.79 0.51
N GLU A 40 -2.53 -5.88 -0.10
CA GLU A 40 -3.12 -7.21 0.08
C GLU A 40 -3.03 -7.67 1.55
N ILE A 41 -1.88 -7.42 2.20
CA ILE A 41 -1.67 -7.60 3.65
C ILE A 41 -2.65 -6.73 4.45
N ALA A 42 -2.87 -5.48 4.04
CA ALA A 42 -3.79 -4.57 4.72
C ALA A 42 -5.25 -5.05 4.63
N VAL A 43 -5.69 -5.52 3.45
CA VAL A 43 -7.03 -6.10 3.27
C VAL A 43 -7.20 -7.35 4.13
N GLU A 44 -6.22 -8.26 4.12
CA GLU A 44 -6.24 -9.47 4.94
C GLU A 44 -6.36 -9.15 6.42
N GLU A 45 -5.60 -8.16 6.93
CA GLU A 45 -5.67 -7.79 8.35
C GLU A 45 -7.03 -7.22 8.72
N ALA A 46 -7.60 -6.34 7.89
CA ALA A 46 -8.94 -5.80 8.11
C ALA A 46 -10.01 -6.90 8.15
N VAL A 47 -9.89 -7.90 7.28
CA VAL A 47 -10.80 -9.05 7.25
C VAL A 47 -10.62 -9.94 8.48
N ARG A 48 -9.37 -10.19 8.93
CA ARG A 48 -9.11 -10.94 10.17
C ARG A 48 -9.68 -10.23 11.40
N LEU A 49 -9.55 -8.92 11.48
CA LEU A 49 -10.18 -8.13 12.55
C LEU A 49 -11.71 -8.21 12.52
N LYS A 50 -12.30 -8.31 11.32
CA LYS A 50 -13.73 -8.51 11.15
C LYS A 50 -14.16 -9.91 11.61
N GLU A 51 -13.43 -10.95 11.25
CA GLU A 51 -13.68 -12.33 11.69
C GLU A 51 -13.58 -12.49 13.20
N LYS A 52 -12.73 -11.69 13.86
CA LYS A 52 -12.65 -11.61 15.34
C LYS A 52 -13.78 -10.78 15.97
N GLY A 53 -14.71 -10.24 15.18
CA GLY A 53 -15.82 -9.41 15.67
C GLY A 53 -15.44 -7.98 16.10
N VAL A 54 -14.20 -7.56 15.88
CA VAL A 54 -13.70 -6.22 16.20
C VAL A 54 -14.18 -5.20 15.16
N VAL A 55 -14.16 -5.57 13.90
CA VAL A 55 -14.59 -4.74 12.76
C VAL A 55 -15.96 -5.20 12.28
N THR A 56 -16.83 -4.25 11.96
CA THR A 56 -18.18 -4.51 11.42
C THR A 56 -18.26 -4.28 9.93
N GLU A 57 -17.47 -3.36 9.39
CA GLU A 57 -17.46 -3.01 7.97
C GLU A 57 -16.04 -2.75 7.48
N VAL A 58 -15.67 -3.36 6.35
CA VAL A 58 -14.40 -3.14 5.64
C VAL A 58 -14.70 -2.49 4.29
N ILE A 59 -14.17 -1.29 4.08
CA ILE A 59 -14.34 -0.49 2.86
C ILE A 59 -13.01 -0.44 2.11
N ALA A 60 -12.95 -1.05 0.93
CA ALA A 60 -11.79 -0.93 0.06
C ALA A 60 -11.86 0.36 -0.78
N VAL A 61 -10.74 1.06 -0.94
CA VAL A 61 -10.67 2.28 -1.76
C VAL A 61 -9.52 2.17 -2.75
N SER A 62 -9.76 2.59 -4.00
CA SER A 62 -8.69 2.74 -4.98
C SER A 62 -8.84 4.07 -5.70
N CYS A 63 -7.70 4.68 -6.05
CA CYS A 63 -7.67 5.95 -6.79
C CYS A 63 -6.96 5.72 -8.12
N GLY A 64 -7.56 6.13 -9.23
CA GLY A 64 -6.96 6.02 -10.56
C GLY A 64 -7.97 5.70 -11.66
N VAL A 65 -7.51 5.03 -12.70
CA VAL A 65 -8.30 4.72 -13.90
C VAL A 65 -9.40 3.70 -13.61
N THR A 66 -10.40 3.62 -14.51
CA THR A 66 -11.54 2.68 -14.41
C THR A 66 -11.12 1.24 -14.11
N GLN A 67 -9.98 0.78 -14.65
CA GLN A 67 -9.45 -0.57 -14.43
C GLN A 67 -9.06 -0.87 -12.96
N CYS A 68 -8.94 0.15 -12.11
CA CYS A 68 -8.75 -0.06 -10.66
C CYS A 68 -9.96 -0.79 -10.03
N GLN A 69 -11.11 -0.85 -10.70
CA GLN A 69 -12.24 -1.68 -10.28
C GLN A 69 -11.86 -3.16 -10.14
N GLU A 70 -10.96 -3.69 -10.98
CA GLU A 70 -10.50 -5.08 -10.90
C GLU A 70 -9.80 -5.35 -9.57
N THR A 71 -8.92 -4.43 -9.15
CA THR A 71 -8.24 -4.49 -7.84
C THR A 71 -9.23 -4.42 -6.69
N LEU A 72 -10.24 -3.53 -6.78
CA LEU A 72 -11.32 -3.44 -5.79
C LEU A 72 -12.17 -4.70 -5.73
N ARG A 73 -12.48 -5.33 -6.88
CA ARG A 73 -13.18 -6.63 -6.91
C ARG A 73 -12.35 -7.73 -6.24
N THR A 74 -11.02 -7.70 -6.38
CA THR A 74 -10.12 -8.62 -5.66
C THR A 74 -10.17 -8.37 -4.15
N ALA A 75 -10.08 -7.12 -3.68
CA ALA A 75 -10.24 -6.79 -2.26
C ALA A 75 -11.59 -7.27 -1.69
N MET A 76 -12.68 -7.09 -2.45
CA MET A 76 -13.99 -7.59 -2.06
C MET A 76 -14.11 -9.12 -2.09
N ALA A 77 -13.34 -9.80 -2.92
CA ALA A 77 -13.25 -11.25 -2.96
C ALA A 77 -12.44 -11.83 -1.80
N ILE A 78 -11.42 -11.10 -1.30
CA ILE A 78 -10.72 -11.41 -0.05
C ILE A 78 -11.69 -11.29 1.14
N GLY A 79 -12.53 -10.24 1.19
CA GLY A 79 -13.53 -10.12 2.25
C GLY A 79 -14.07 -8.72 2.51
N ALA A 80 -13.57 -7.68 1.82
CA ALA A 80 -14.12 -6.33 1.96
C ALA A 80 -15.63 -6.31 1.63
N ASP A 81 -16.41 -5.48 2.32
CA ASP A 81 -17.86 -5.44 2.20
C ASP A 81 -18.33 -4.68 0.97
N ARG A 82 -17.74 -3.53 0.74
CA ARG A 82 -17.97 -2.65 -0.41
C ARG A 82 -16.70 -1.95 -0.82
N ALA A 83 -16.76 -1.23 -1.91
CA ALA A 83 -15.62 -0.51 -2.43
C ALA A 83 -15.98 0.89 -2.95
N ILE A 84 -14.98 1.77 -2.98
CA ILE A 84 -15.07 3.10 -3.56
C ILE A 84 -13.92 3.26 -4.55
N LEU A 85 -14.25 3.56 -5.82
CA LEU A 85 -13.29 4.00 -6.81
C LEU A 85 -13.30 5.53 -6.88
N VAL A 86 -12.18 6.16 -6.62
CA VAL A 86 -11.98 7.58 -6.97
C VAL A 86 -11.38 7.63 -8.36
N GLU A 87 -12.25 7.80 -9.35
CA GLU A 87 -11.88 7.67 -10.76
C GLU A 87 -11.24 8.94 -11.29
N THR A 88 -10.04 8.78 -11.85
CA THR A 88 -9.31 9.85 -12.55
C THR A 88 -8.31 9.27 -13.54
N SER A 89 -8.06 9.99 -14.63
CA SER A 89 -6.98 9.70 -15.58
C SER A 89 -5.67 10.44 -15.24
N GLU A 90 -5.71 11.36 -14.27
CA GLU A 90 -4.51 12.08 -13.84
C GLU A 90 -3.52 11.16 -13.13
N GLU A 91 -2.23 11.40 -13.32
CA GLU A 91 -1.17 10.73 -12.59
C GLU A 91 -1.17 11.19 -11.13
N LEU A 92 -1.59 10.30 -10.24
CA LEU A 92 -1.71 10.62 -8.81
C LEU A 92 -0.38 10.43 -8.09
N GLN A 93 0.03 11.48 -7.39
CA GLN A 93 1.19 11.48 -6.50
C GLN A 93 0.76 11.23 -5.04
N PRO A 94 1.66 10.78 -4.13
CA PRO A 94 1.29 10.40 -2.76
C PRO A 94 0.48 11.46 -2.01
N LEU A 95 0.83 12.75 -2.13
CA LEU A 95 0.10 13.83 -1.48
C LEU A 95 -1.33 14.00 -2.02
N ALA A 96 -1.52 13.86 -3.33
CA ALA A 96 -2.86 13.92 -3.93
C ALA A 96 -3.73 12.76 -3.43
N VAL A 97 -3.17 11.53 -3.37
CA VAL A 97 -3.85 10.36 -2.81
C VAL A 97 -4.18 10.59 -1.33
N ALA A 98 -3.24 11.09 -0.53
CA ALA A 98 -3.50 11.38 0.89
C ALA A 98 -4.63 12.41 1.10
N LYS A 99 -4.74 13.44 0.25
CA LYS A 99 -5.86 14.39 0.28
C LYS A 99 -7.20 13.75 -0.10
N ILE A 100 -7.22 12.91 -1.12
CA ILE A 100 -8.42 12.13 -1.49
C ILE A 100 -8.86 11.25 -0.32
N LEU A 101 -7.91 10.50 0.25
CA LEU A 101 -8.19 9.61 1.38
C LEU A 101 -8.68 10.40 2.60
N LYS A 102 -8.12 11.58 2.86
CA LYS A 102 -8.63 12.47 3.93
C LYS A 102 -10.10 12.82 3.70
N ALA A 103 -10.48 13.24 2.51
CA ALA A 103 -11.87 13.56 2.20
C ALA A 103 -12.81 12.35 2.40
N LEU A 104 -12.35 11.15 2.06
CA LEU A 104 -13.09 9.91 2.32
C LEU A 104 -13.13 9.56 3.82
N VAL A 105 -12.06 9.80 4.58
CA VAL A 105 -12.06 9.65 6.05
C VAL A 105 -13.08 10.59 6.68
N ASP A 106 -13.14 11.84 6.24
CA ASP A 106 -14.12 12.83 6.71
C ASP A 106 -15.57 12.40 6.39
N LYS A 107 -15.79 11.74 5.24
CA LYS A 107 -17.11 11.27 4.82
C LYS A 107 -17.53 9.98 5.50
N GLU A 108 -16.65 8.99 5.53
CA GLU A 108 -16.92 7.62 5.99
C GLU A 108 -16.75 7.43 7.49
N GLN A 109 -15.98 8.30 8.15
CA GLN A 109 -15.72 8.26 9.60
C GLN A 109 -15.22 6.88 10.08
N PRO A 110 -14.17 6.30 9.46
CA PRO A 110 -13.62 5.03 9.90
C PRO A 110 -12.88 5.19 11.24
N GLN A 111 -12.86 4.15 12.06
CA GLN A 111 -12.06 4.11 13.29
C GLN A 111 -10.63 3.60 13.05
N LEU A 112 -10.43 2.86 11.95
CA LEU A 112 -9.10 2.45 11.48
C LEU A 112 -8.95 2.74 10.00
N ILE A 113 -7.77 3.18 9.60
CA ILE A 113 -7.31 3.22 8.22
C ILE A 113 -6.09 2.31 8.15
N ILE A 114 -6.17 1.23 7.35
CA ILE A 114 -5.09 0.26 7.21
C ILE A 114 -4.69 0.23 5.74
N LEU A 115 -3.44 0.54 5.42
CA LEU A 115 -2.90 0.57 4.06
C LEU A 115 -1.48 -0.01 4.01
N GLY A 116 -1.04 -0.43 2.85
CA GLY A 116 0.34 -0.86 2.65
C GLY A 116 1.34 0.24 3.01
N LYS A 117 2.48 -0.12 3.58
CA LYS A 117 3.52 0.87 3.92
C LYS A 117 4.05 1.60 2.68
N GLN A 118 4.11 0.90 1.56
CA GLN A 118 4.61 1.42 0.28
C GLN A 118 3.96 0.69 -0.88
N ALA A 119 4.09 1.24 -2.09
CA ALA A 119 3.72 0.58 -3.33
C ALA A 119 4.99 0.12 -4.06
N ILE A 120 4.96 -1.07 -4.67
CA ILE A 120 6.14 -1.66 -5.32
C ILE A 120 6.54 -1.01 -6.63
N ASP A 121 5.72 -0.10 -7.16
CA ASP A 121 5.97 0.63 -8.40
C ASP A 121 6.76 1.92 -8.20
N ASP A 122 6.56 2.62 -7.08
CA ASP A 122 7.22 3.91 -6.81
C ASP A 122 8.07 3.93 -5.53
N ASP A 123 7.87 2.98 -4.63
CA ASP A 123 8.56 2.86 -3.34
C ASP A 123 8.58 4.14 -2.48
N CYS A 124 7.65 5.08 -2.70
CA CYS A 124 7.66 6.37 -2.03
C CYS A 124 7.48 6.27 -0.51
N ASN A 125 6.70 5.31 -0.02
CA ASN A 125 6.41 5.13 1.41
C ASN A 125 5.97 6.42 2.13
N GLN A 126 5.06 7.18 1.54
CA GLN A 126 4.67 8.51 2.02
C GLN A 126 3.18 8.67 2.31
N THR A 127 2.31 7.94 1.59
CA THR A 127 0.85 8.19 1.59
C THR A 127 0.25 8.06 2.98
N GLY A 128 0.59 7.01 3.73
CA GLY A 128 0.04 6.76 5.06
C GLY A 128 0.43 7.84 6.06
N GLN A 129 1.69 8.24 6.09
CA GLN A 129 2.21 9.28 6.96
C GLN A 129 1.62 10.66 6.62
N MET A 130 1.48 10.98 5.32
CA MET A 130 0.82 12.21 4.86
C MET A 130 -0.66 12.22 5.26
N LEU A 131 -1.34 11.09 5.14
CA LEU A 131 -2.74 10.96 5.57
C LEU A 131 -2.88 11.21 7.06
N ALA A 132 -2.04 10.59 7.88
CA ALA A 132 -2.02 10.79 9.33
C ALA A 132 -1.81 12.26 9.70
N ALA A 133 -0.85 12.93 9.05
CA ALA A 133 -0.60 14.35 9.26
C ALA A 133 -1.79 15.24 8.84
N LEU A 134 -2.40 14.96 7.68
CA LEU A 134 -3.54 15.73 7.16
C LEU A 134 -4.81 15.57 8.00
N THR A 135 -4.99 14.42 8.64
CA THR A 135 -6.15 14.11 9.49
C THR A 135 -5.91 14.43 10.96
N GLY A 136 -4.66 14.64 11.37
CA GLY A 136 -4.29 14.78 12.79
C GLY A 136 -4.41 13.48 13.58
N LEU A 137 -4.54 12.33 12.92
CA LEU A 137 -4.68 11.03 13.56
C LEU A 137 -3.32 10.43 13.95
N PRO A 138 -3.25 9.67 15.06
CA PRO A 138 -2.06 8.92 15.41
C PRO A 138 -1.77 7.85 14.34
N GLN A 139 -0.48 7.52 14.18
CA GLN A 139 -0.02 6.56 13.19
C GLN A 139 0.84 5.46 13.78
N GLY A 140 0.63 4.21 13.30
CA GLY A 140 1.51 3.06 13.53
C GLY A 140 2.02 2.54 12.20
N THR A 141 3.28 2.85 11.87
CA THR A 141 3.88 2.52 10.57
C THR A 141 4.67 1.22 10.64
N PHE A 142 4.78 0.52 9.49
CA PHE A 142 5.55 -0.73 9.35
C PHE A 142 5.05 -1.85 10.27
N ALA A 143 3.73 -2.00 10.40
CA ALA A 143 3.13 -2.94 11.33
C ALA A 143 3.44 -4.41 10.96
N SER A 144 3.99 -5.15 11.91
CA SER A 144 4.13 -6.61 11.87
C SER A 144 3.17 -7.31 12.84
N LYS A 145 2.48 -6.56 13.71
CA LYS A 145 1.38 -7.06 14.56
C LYS A 145 0.41 -5.92 14.87
N VAL A 146 -0.89 -6.22 14.84
CA VAL A 146 -1.97 -5.28 15.17
C VAL A 146 -2.94 -5.94 16.13
N GLU A 147 -3.19 -5.31 17.28
CA GLU A 147 -4.14 -5.77 18.29
C GLU A 147 -5.03 -4.62 18.75
N VAL A 148 -6.34 -4.79 18.69
CA VAL A 148 -7.29 -3.80 19.22
C VAL A 148 -7.73 -4.27 20.59
N VAL A 149 -7.45 -3.46 21.62
CA VAL A 149 -7.73 -3.77 23.03
C VAL A 149 -8.20 -2.50 23.72
N ASP A 150 -9.28 -2.57 24.46
CA ASP A 150 -9.81 -1.49 25.32
C ASP A 150 -9.94 -0.13 24.62
N GLY A 151 -10.43 -0.13 23.37
CA GLY A 151 -10.61 1.11 22.60
C GLY A 151 -9.34 1.75 22.08
N LYS A 152 -8.21 1.05 22.16
CA LYS A 152 -6.91 1.42 21.58
C LYS A 152 -6.46 0.38 20.57
N VAL A 153 -5.49 0.74 19.74
CA VAL A 153 -4.79 -0.21 18.87
C VAL A 153 -3.32 -0.24 19.22
N ASN A 154 -2.83 -1.44 19.56
CA ASN A 154 -1.41 -1.71 19.77
C ASN A 154 -0.81 -2.18 18.45
N VAL A 155 0.24 -1.50 18.01
CA VAL A 155 0.94 -1.77 16.75
C VAL A 155 2.38 -2.10 17.03
N THR A 156 2.81 -3.34 16.74
CA THR A 156 4.23 -3.71 16.75
C THR A 156 4.81 -3.38 15.38
N ARG A 157 5.87 -2.59 15.37
CA ARG A 157 6.51 -2.01 14.20
C ARG A 157 7.87 -2.64 13.95
N GLU A 158 8.20 -2.85 12.69
CA GLU A 158 9.55 -3.20 12.26
C GLU A 158 10.40 -1.92 12.17
N VAL A 159 11.44 -1.82 13.00
CA VAL A 159 12.39 -0.70 13.01
C VAL A 159 13.82 -1.24 12.92
N ASP A 160 14.79 -0.41 12.56
CA ASP A 160 16.19 -0.84 12.33
C ASP A 160 16.81 -1.53 13.54
N GLY A 161 16.46 -1.11 14.75
CA GLY A 161 16.94 -1.70 16.00
C GLY A 161 16.17 -2.95 16.47
N GLY A 162 15.12 -3.39 15.75
CA GLY A 162 14.28 -4.54 16.12
C GLY A 162 12.79 -4.25 16.06
N LEU A 163 12.06 -4.57 17.11
CA LEU A 163 10.61 -4.35 17.21
C LEU A 163 10.28 -3.26 18.23
N GLU A 164 9.35 -2.39 17.88
CA GLU A 164 8.79 -1.38 18.75
C GLU A 164 7.27 -1.54 18.81
N THR A 165 6.68 -1.53 20.01
CA THR A 165 5.23 -1.55 20.14
C THR A 165 4.72 -0.19 20.63
N VAL A 166 3.82 0.41 19.85
CA VAL A 166 3.14 1.66 20.19
C VAL A 166 1.65 1.41 20.45
N SER A 167 1.07 2.12 21.41
CA SER A 167 -0.36 2.08 21.71
C SER A 167 -1.00 3.39 21.26
N LEU A 168 -1.95 3.30 20.33
CA LEU A 168 -2.58 4.44 19.70
C LEU A 168 -4.04 4.56 20.10
N SER A 169 -4.52 5.78 20.32
CA SER A 169 -5.95 6.05 20.43
C SER A 169 -6.63 5.89 19.06
N LEU A 170 -7.89 5.45 19.07
CA LEU A 170 -8.72 5.44 17.86
C LEU A 170 -9.42 6.80 17.67
N PRO A 171 -9.65 7.26 16.42
CA PRO A 171 -9.26 6.62 15.18
C PRO A 171 -7.75 6.73 14.89
N ALA A 172 -7.19 5.79 14.10
CA ALA A 172 -5.76 5.70 13.81
C ALA A 172 -5.45 5.27 12.37
N VAL A 173 -4.25 5.65 11.88
CA VAL A 173 -3.70 5.23 10.60
C VAL A 173 -2.61 4.19 10.84
N ILE A 174 -2.71 3.04 10.16
CA ILE A 174 -1.73 1.94 10.25
C ILE A 174 -1.18 1.66 8.87
N THR A 175 0.14 1.55 8.74
CA THR A 175 0.76 1.05 7.52
C THR A 175 1.33 -0.34 7.75
N THR A 176 1.10 -1.27 6.81
CA THR A 176 1.42 -2.69 6.98
C THR A 176 2.75 -3.08 6.37
N ASP A 177 3.54 -3.85 7.10
CA ASP A 177 4.69 -4.59 6.59
C ASP A 177 4.26 -5.98 6.10
N LEU A 178 5.07 -6.61 5.23
CA LEU A 178 4.79 -7.97 4.71
C LEU A 178 4.81 -9.05 5.80
N ARG A 179 5.41 -8.76 6.96
CA ARG A 179 5.49 -9.69 8.10
C ARG A 179 4.22 -9.76 8.94
N LEU A 180 3.24 -8.85 8.69
CA LEU A 180 2.02 -8.78 9.50
C LEU A 180 1.17 -10.05 9.39
N ASN A 181 0.98 -10.54 8.18
CA ASN A 181 0.19 -11.74 7.92
C ASN A 181 0.53 -12.35 6.53
N GLU A 182 -0.06 -13.50 6.26
CA GLU A 182 -0.07 -14.13 4.95
C GLU A 182 -1.50 -14.01 4.39
N PRO A 183 -1.69 -13.33 3.24
CA PRO A 183 -3.01 -13.18 2.62
C PRO A 183 -3.60 -14.52 2.19
N ARG A 184 -4.90 -14.67 2.37
CA ARG A 184 -5.64 -15.86 1.95
C ARG A 184 -5.76 -15.96 0.44
N TYR A 185 -5.83 -17.18 -0.07
CA TYR A 185 -6.20 -17.42 -1.46
C TYR A 185 -7.67 -17.09 -1.71
N VAL A 186 -7.91 -16.36 -2.79
CA VAL A 186 -9.27 -16.03 -3.22
C VAL A 186 -9.89 -17.21 -3.95
N THR A 187 -11.04 -17.67 -3.49
CA THR A 187 -11.77 -18.78 -4.11
C THR A 187 -12.71 -18.29 -5.23
N LEU A 188 -12.99 -19.14 -6.19
CA LEU A 188 -13.93 -18.83 -7.29
C LEU A 188 -15.32 -18.39 -6.79
N PRO A 189 -15.94 -19.04 -5.79
CA PRO A 189 -17.20 -18.56 -5.21
C PRO A 189 -17.11 -17.14 -4.65
N ASN A 190 -16.01 -16.77 -4.02
CA ASN A 190 -15.79 -15.43 -3.48
C ASN A 190 -15.64 -14.38 -4.59
N ILE A 191 -14.95 -14.71 -5.69
CA ILE A 191 -14.88 -13.86 -6.89
C ILE A 191 -16.28 -13.59 -7.44
N MET A 192 -17.12 -14.63 -7.54
CA MET A 192 -18.49 -14.49 -8.03
C MET A 192 -19.37 -13.64 -7.12
N LYS A 193 -19.23 -13.78 -5.79
CA LYS A 193 -19.90 -12.93 -4.81
C LYS A 193 -19.42 -11.48 -4.89
N ALA A 194 -18.13 -11.25 -5.04
CA ALA A 194 -17.54 -9.92 -5.14
C ALA A 194 -18.07 -9.11 -6.32
N LYS A 195 -18.42 -9.77 -7.46
CA LYS A 195 -19.02 -9.09 -8.61
C LYS A 195 -20.35 -8.40 -8.30
N LYS A 196 -21.08 -8.88 -7.28
CA LYS A 196 -22.39 -8.36 -6.87
C LYS A 196 -22.31 -7.35 -5.73
N LYS A 197 -21.15 -7.20 -5.08
CA LYS A 197 -20.97 -6.25 -3.98
C LYS A 197 -20.99 -4.80 -4.51
N GLN A 198 -21.42 -3.87 -3.67
CA GLN A 198 -21.48 -2.45 -3.97
C GLN A 198 -20.09 -1.91 -4.29
N LEU A 199 -19.99 -1.15 -5.38
CA LEU A 199 -18.81 -0.40 -5.78
C LEU A 199 -19.29 0.98 -6.25
N ASP A 200 -18.95 1.98 -5.47
CA ASP A 200 -19.29 3.37 -5.76
C ASP A 200 -18.15 4.01 -6.57
N VAL A 201 -18.52 4.83 -7.55
CA VAL A 201 -17.55 5.58 -8.35
C VAL A 201 -17.76 7.06 -8.09
N VAL A 202 -16.71 7.76 -7.68
CA VAL A 202 -16.69 9.21 -7.45
C VAL A 202 -15.47 9.82 -8.15
N LYS A 203 -15.50 11.12 -8.39
CA LYS A 203 -14.35 11.84 -8.95
C LYS A 203 -13.66 12.69 -7.86
N PRO A 204 -12.36 13.02 -8.00
CA PRO A 204 -11.69 13.93 -7.08
C PRO A 204 -12.42 15.27 -6.91
N ALA A 205 -13.00 15.81 -7.99
CA ALA A 205 -13.80 17.04 -7.96
C ALA A 205 -15.03 16.94 -7.06
N ASP A 206 -15.70 15.78 -7.04
CA ASP A 206 -16.87 15.53 -6.17
C ASP A 206 -16.49 15.54 -4.68
N LEU A 207 -15.20 15.34 -4.39
CA LEU A 207 -14.61 15.38 -3.06
C LEU A 207 -13.96 16.75 -2.74
N GLY A 208 -13.99 17.69 -3.69
CA GLY A 208 -13.35 19.01 -3.54
C GLY A 208 -11.81 18.93 -3.48
N VAL A 209 -11.19 17.90 -4.08
CA VAL A 209 -9.74 17.67 -4.00
C VAL A 209 -9.05 18.04 -5.31
N ASP A 210 -8.06 18.93 -5.23
CA ASP A 210 -7.12 19.20 -6.30
C ASP A 210 -6.04 18.12 -6.34
N VAL A 211 -5.96 17.40 -7.46
CA VAL A 211 -5.01 16.31 -7.71
C VAL A 211 -3.90 16.67 -8.68
N THR A 212 -3.77 17.94 -9.05
CA THR A 212 -2.75 18.42 -9.99
C THR A 212 -1.36 17.94 -9.59
N PRO A 213 -0.62 17.27 -10.48
CA PRO A 213 0.74 16.79 -10.21
C PRO A 213 1.68 17.95 -9.88
N ARG A 214 2.54 17.77 -8.87
CA ARG A 214 3.52 18.79 -8.42
C ARG A 214 4.96 18.43 -8.78
N ILE A 215 5.20 17.17 -9.13
CA ILE A 215 6.49 16.63 -9.51
C ILE A 215 6.39 16.11 -10.94
N LYS A 216 7.39 16.37 -11.76
CA LYS A 216 7.48 15.88 -13.13
C LYS A 216 8.67 14.93 -13.25
N THR A 217 8.43 13.70 -13.71
CA THR A 217 9.50 12.76 -14.06
C THR A 217 10.20 13.26 -15.32
N LEU A 218 11.50 13.53 -15.22
CA LEU A 218 12.29 14.04 -16.34
C LEU A 218 12.83 12.91 -17.21
N LYS A 219 13.28 11.82 -16.58
CA LYS A 219 13.88 10.69 -17.29
C LYS A 219 13.81 9.41 -16.45
N VAL A 220 13.53 8.30 -17.09
CA VAL A 220 13.61 6.95 -16.54
C VAL A 220 14.64 6.16 -17.34
N VAL A 221 15.53 5.44 -16.66
CA VAL A 221 16.55 4.58 -17.27
C VAL A 221 16.61 3.24 -16.55
N GLU A 222 17.02 2.19 -17.24
CA GLU A 222 17.32 0.91 -16.60
C GLU A 222 18.53 1.06 -15.66
N PRO A 223 18.53 0.31 -14.52
CA PRO A 223 19.69 0.28 -13.65
C PRO A 223 20.94 -0.20 -14.40
N ALA A 224 22.10 0.35 -14.03
CA ALA A 224 23.36 -0.13 -14.58
C ALA A 224 23.54 -1.63 -14.29
N LYS A 225 24.04 -2.38 -15.26
CA LYS A 225 24.35 -3.80 -15.06
C LYS A 225 25.40 -3.94 -13.96
N ARG A 226 25.11 -4.75 -12.97
CA ARG A 226 26.09 -5.09 -11.93
C ARG A 226 27.10 -6.07 -12.48
N SER A 227 28.40 -5.87 -12.20
CA SER A 227 29.45 -6.84 -12.44
C SER A 227 29.30 -8.03 -11.47
N ALA A 228 29.84 -9.19 -11.85
CA ALA A 228 29.90 -10.33 -10.95
C ALA A 228 30.76 -9.99 -9.71
N GLY A 229 30.32 -10.47 -8.55
CA GLY A 229 31.09 -10.37 -7.32
C GLY A 229 32.39 -11.18 -7.38
N ILE A 230 33.30 -10.90 -6.47
CA ILE A 230 34.56 -11.65 -6.30
C ILE A 230 34.39 -12.64 -5.15
N LYS A 231 34.61 -13.92 -5.41
CA LYS A 231 34.69 -14.93 -4.34
C LYS A 231 36.02 -14.77 -3.61
N VAL A 232 35.97 -14.82 -2.28
CA VAL A 232 37.17 -14.74 -1.42
C VAL A 232 37.32 -16.06 -0.63
N PRO A 233 38.58 -16.47 -0.30
CA PRO A 233 38.82 -17.76 0.31
C PRO A 233 38.41 -17.84 1.79
N ASP A 234 38.42 -16.71 2.51
CA ASP A 234 38.19 -16.65 3.94
C ASP A 234 37.58 -15.32 4.41
N VAL A 235 37.17 -15.27 5.67
CA VAL A 235 36.53 -14.09 6.31
C VAL A 235 37.51 -12.94 6.44
N ALA A 236 38.79 -13.20 6.75
CA ALA A 236 39.80 -12.15 6.92
C ALA A 236 39.98 -11.37 5.60
N THR A 237 40.10 -12.08 4.48
CA THR A 237 40.16 -11.50 3.13
C THR A 237 38.87 -10.71 2.79
N LEU A 238 37.70 -11.21 3.22
CA LEU A 238 36.43 -10.48 3.02
C LEU A 238 36.45 -9.14 3.77
N VAL A 239 36.80 -9.16 5.04
CA VAL A 239 36.88 -7.97 5.89
C VAL A 239 37.90 -6.97 5.33
N ASP A 240 39.09 -7.44 4.93
CA ASP A 240 40.10 -6.58 4.31
C ASP A 240 39.57 -5.89 3.06
N LYS A 241 38.91 -6.64 2.16
CA LYS A 241 38.33 -6.07 0.93
C LYS A 241 37.19 -5.09 1.23
N LEU A 242 36.31 -5.39 2.18
CA LEU A 242 35.23 -4.47 2.56
C LEU A 242 35.79 -3.17 3.14
N LYS A 243 36.83 -3.27 3.97
CA LYS A 243 37.47 -2.11 4.62
C LYS A 243 38.35 -1.29 3.66
N ASN A 244 39.27 -1.95 2.95
CA ASN A 244 40.34 -1.27 2.22
C ASN A 244 40.04 -1.07 0.74
N THR A 245 39.21 -1.94 0.13
CA THR A 245 38.86 -1.84 -1.31
C THR A 245 37.50 -1.19 -1.50
N ALA A 246 36.46 -1.71 -0.87
CA ALA A 246 35.08 -1.21 -1.01
C ALA A 246 34.80 0.00 -0.09
N LYS A 247 35.53 0.12 1.02
CA LYS A 247 35.40 1.19 2.03
C LYS A 247 33.97 1.36 2.57
N VAL A 248 33.33 0.23 2.88
CA VAL A 248 31.95 0.19 3.39
C VAL A 248 31.86 -0.15 4.88
N ILE A 249 32.98 -0.53 5.49
CA ILE A 249 33.16 -0.77 6.94
C ILE A 249 34.45 -0.14 7.42
#